data_9a34ce762ee8e7847f33326cdcc523e8
#
_entry.id   9a34ce762ee8e7847f33326cdcc523e8
#
_cell.length_a   1.000
_cell.length_b   1.000
_cell.length_c   1.000
_cell.angle_alpha   90.00
_cell.angle_beta   90.00
_cell.angle_gamma   90.00
#
_symmetry.space_group_name_H-M   'P 1'
#
loop_
_entity.id
_entity.type
_entity.pdbx_description
1 polymer ?
#
loop_
_entity_poly.entity_id
_entity_poly.type
_entity_poly.pdbx_seq_one_letter_code
_entity_poly.pdbx_strand_id
1 'polypeptide(L)'
;VMDCALHVFPRVTLAEAGIAPLTSMFFFGPMGPPADDFRPAVHDSDVLWIENGAGEALWRPLANPARLQMSAFLDAGPRRFGLLQTPREADAFSDPEAAYHRRPSAWVEPAHDWGAGAVMLLELPTRDEYADNIAAFWRPAEPLAPGVEHRFAYRLVWADEGVPPGAGVAVRRSASG
;
A
#
# COMPACT_ATOMS: atom_id res chain seq x y z
N VAL A 1 7.62 11.07 9.60
CA VAL A 1 8.33 9.81 9.81
C VAL A 1 8.13 9.36 11.23
N MET A 2 7.86 8.07 11.47
CA MET A 2 7.67 7.46 12.79
C MET A 2 8.47 6.16 12.86
N ASP A 3 9.31 6.00 13.90
CA ASP A 3 9.96 4.74 14.20
C ASP A 3 9.03 3.90 15.10
N CYS A 4 8.78 2.67 14.69
CA CYS A 4 7.87 1.73 15.34
C CYS A 4 8.63 0.50 15.84
N ALA A 5 8.34 0.06 17.05
CA ALA A 5 8.79 -1.21 17.60
C ALA A 5 7.58 -2.00 18.10
N LEU A 6 7.35 -3.16 17.48
CA LEU A 6 6.25 -4.05 17.80
C LEU A 6 6.79 -5.30 18.48
N HIS A 7 6.28 -5.60 19.68
CA HIS A 7 6.56 -6.81 20.42
C HIS A 7 5.28 -7.62 20.56
N VAL A 8 5.23 -8.78 19.93
CA VAL A 8 4.05 -9.64 19.92
C VAL A 8 4.30 -10.87 20.79
N PHE A 9 3.40 -11.12 21.73
CA PHE A 9 3.41 -12.27 22.65
C PHE A 9 2.14 -13.10 22.43
N PRO A 10 2.09 -13.99 21.43
CA PRO A 10 0.90 -14.75 21.13
C PRO A 10 0.55 -15.71 22.26
N ARG A 11 -0.74 -15.84 22.59
CA ARG A 11 -1.26 -16.87 23.50
C ARG A 11 -1.68 -18.13 22.77
N VAL A 12 -1.95 -18.00 21.48
CA VAL A 12 -2.26 -19.08 20.54
C VAL A 12 -1.46 -18.85 19.27
N THR A 13 -1.27 -19.85 18.44
CA THR A 13 -0.61 -19.71 17.13
C THR A 13 -1.37 -18.72 16.28
N LEU A 14 -0.69 -17.70 15.76
CA LEU A 14 -1.23 -16.75 14.78
C LEU A 14 -0.72 -17.13 13.38
N ALA A 15 -1.53 -17.85 12.63
CA ALA A 15 -1.14 -18.38 11.32
C ALA A 15 -1.04 -17.30 10.23
N GLU A 16 -1.80 -16.22 10.35
CA GLU A 16 -1.93 -15.20 9.31
C GLU A 16 -1.83 -13.78 9.87
N ALA A 17 -0.81 -13.55 10.71
CA ALA A 17 -0.60 -12.23 11.29
C ALA A 17 -0.19 -11.20 10.22
N GLY A 18 -0.90 -10.08 10.16
CA GLY A 18 -0.52 -8.92 9.34
C GLY A 18 0.34 -7.94 10.13
N ILE A 19 1.52 -7.63 9.63
CA ILE A 19 2.49 -6.72 10.27
C ILE A 19 2.56 -5.42 9.50
N ALA A 20 2.62 -4.29 10.22
CA ALA A 20 2.72 -2.93 9.67
C ALA A 20 1.62 -2.63 8.61
N PRO A 21 0.34 -2.75 8.97
CA PRO A 21 -0.74 -2.52 8.02
C PRO A 21 -0.82 -1.05 7.60
N LEU A 22 -1.02 -0.83 6.30
CA LEU A 22 -1.39 0.43 5.68
C LEU A 22 -2.80 0.29 5.13
N THR A 23 -3.66 1.28 5.34
CA THR A 23 -4.99 1.35 4.74
C THR A 23 -5.11 2.56 3.83
N SER A 24 -5.97 2.47 2.85
CA SER A 24 -6.25 3.52 1.89
C SER A 24 -7.61 3.33 1.22
N MET A 25 -8.04 4.33 0.47
CA MET A 25 -9.24 4.28 -0.35
C MET A 25 -8.86 4.36 -1.83
N PHE A 26 -9.47 3.49 -2.65
CA PHE A 26 -9.45 3.56 -4.11
C PHE A 26 -10.85 3.27 -4.64
N PHE A 27 -11.54 4.31 -5.12
CA PHE A 27 -12.86 4.17 -5.71
C PHE A 27 -12.76 3.96 -7.22
N PHE A 28 -12.13 4.88 -7.95
CA PHE A 28 -11.79 4.74 -9.36
C PHE A 28 -10.60 5.63 -9.76
N GLY A 29 -9.96 5.26 -10.85
CA GLY A 29 -8.91 6.03 -11.51
C GLY A 29 -9.35 6.49 -12.92
N PRO A 30 -8.45 7.15 -13.65
CA PRO A 30 -8.80 7.81 -14.93
C PRO A 30 -9.27 6.85 -16.05
N MET A 31 -9.09 5.56 -15.88
CA MET A 31 -9.54 4.55 -16.86
C MET A 31 -10.94 4.01 -16.61
N GLY A 32 -11.60 4.40 -15.52
CA GLY A 32 -12.89 3.83 -15.14
C GLY A 32 -13.75 4.73 -14.26
N PRO A 33 -13.89 6.06 -14.53
CA PRO A 33 -14.85 6.86 -13.78
C PRO A 33 -16.27 6.36 -14.07
N PRO A 34 -17.17 6.35 -13.07
CA PRO A 34 -18.58 6.12 -13.30
C PRO A 34 -19.15 7.14 -14.28
N ALA A 35 -20.15 6.74 -15.07
CA ALA A 35 -20.73 7.59 -16.11
C ALA A 35 -21.40 8.87 -15.56
N ASP A 36 -21.76 8.89 -14.30
CA ASP A 36 -22.42 9.98 -13.57
C ASP A 36 -21.47 10.78 -12.67
N ASP A 37 -20.17 10.47 -12.66
CA ASP A 37 -19.15 11.22 -11.92
C ASP A 37 -18.28 12.04 -12.89
N PHE A 38 -18.18 13.35 -12.66
CA PHE A 38 -17.40 14.26 -13.50
C PHE A 38 -15.90 14.23 -13.16
N ARG A 39 -15.53 13.66 -12.01
CA ARG A 39 -14.15 13.62 -11.53
C ARG A 39 -13.36 12.59 -12.33
N PRO A 40 -12.11 12.89 -12.76
CA PRO A 40 -11.28 11.92 -13.47
C PRO A 40 -10.83 10.74 -12.59
N ALA A 41 -10.63 10.98 -11.30
CA ALA A 41 -10.16 9.99 -10.34
C ALA A 41 -10.61 10.33 -8.92
N VAL A 42 -10.84 9.29 -8.10
CA VAL A 42 -11.20 9.39 -6.67
C VAL A 42 -10.43 8.30 -5.92
N HIS A 43 -9.34 8.69 -5.27
CA HIS A 43 -8.52 7.77 -4.47
C HIS A 43 -7.53 8.50 -3.57
N ASP A 44 -7.20 7.91 -2.43
CA ASP A 44 -6.14 8.37 -1.52
C ASP A 44 -4.77 7.80 -1.88
N SER A 45 -4.74 6.66 -2.57
CA SER A 45 -3.56 6.09 -3.24
C SER A 45 -3.98 5.35 -4.51
N ASP A 46 -3.07 5.21 -5.47
CA ASP A 46 -3.31 4.54 -6.75
C ASP A 46 -2.38 3.37 -7.03
N VAL A 47 -1.35 3.18 -6.22
CA VAL A 47 -0.33 2.15 -6.44
C VAL A 47 0.11 1.50 -5.13
N LEU A 48 0.19 0.15 -5.11
CA LEU A 48 1.07 -0.58 -4.22
C LEU A 48 2.47 -0.61 -4.83
N TRP A 49 3.45 -0.11 -4.09
CA TRP A 49 4.85 -0.17 -4.44
C TRP A 49 5.61 -1.08 -3.48
N ILE A 50 6.51 -1.92 -4.02
CA ILE A 50 7.33 -2.84 -3.24
C ILE A 50 8.78 -2.75 -3.75
N GLU A 51 9.73 -2.62 -2.85
CA GLU A 51 11.13 -2.93 -3.09
C GLU A 51 11.44 -4.25 -2.37
N ASN A 52 11.66 -5.31 -3.14
CA ASN A 52 11.92 -6.63 -2.60
C ASN A 52 13.33 -6.78 -2.01
N GLY A 53 13.59 -7.89 -1.34
CA GLY A 53 14.91 -8.19 -0.75
C GLY A 53 16.06 -8.20 -1.76
N ALA A 54 15.79 -8.49 -3.03
CA ALA A 54 16.77 -8.44 -4.12
C ALA A 54 17.04 -7.01 -4.62
N GLY A 55 16.24 -6.02 -4.21
CA GLY A 55 16.31 -4.63 -4.65
C GLY A 55 15.57 -4.33 -5.95
N GLU A 56 14.68 -5.23 -6.35
CA GLU A 56 13.80 -5.00 -7.49
C GLU A 56 12.57 -4.20 -7.06
N ALA A 57 12.17 -3.24 -7.89
CA ALA A 57 10.98 -2.44 -7.66
C ALA A 57 9.77 -3.00 -8.42
N LEU A 58 8.67 -3.23 -7.70
CA LEU A 58 7.40 -3.66 -8.25
C LEU A 58 6.38 -2.54 -8.07
N TRP A 59 5.59 -2.26 -9.12
CA TRP A 59 4.50 -1.31 -9.15
C TRP A 59 3.21 -2.04 -9.53
N ARG A 60 2.26 -2.08 -8.61
CA ARG A 60 0.96 -2.71 -8.82
C ARG A 60 -0.13 -1.64 -8.70
N PRO A 61 -0.75 -1.23 -9.82
CA PRO A 61 -1.89 -0.32 -9.78
C PRO A 61 -3.01 -0.89 -8.91
N LEU A 62 -3.64 -0.05 -8.08
CA LEU A 62 -4.79 -0.43 -7.26
C LEU A 62 -6.05 -0.54 -8.12
N ALA A 63 -7.02 -1.29 -7.63
CA ALA A 63 -8.30 -1.48 -8.27
C ALA A 63 -9.44 -1.48 -7.24
N ASN A 64 -10.65 -1.15 -7.71
CA ASN A 64 -11.90 -1.41 -7.01
C ASN A 64 -12.58 -2.60 -7.69
N PRO A 65 -12.35 -3.83 -7.23
CA PRO A 65 -12.83 -5.02 -7.89
C PRO A 65 -14.31 -5.27 -7.59
N ALA A 66 -14.97 -6.05 -8.45
CA ALA A 66 -16.36 -6.45 -8.20
C ALA A 66 -16.53 -7.43 -7.03
N ARG A 67 -15.44 -8.08 -6.60
CA ARG A 67 -15.37 -9.01 -5.46
C ARG A 67 -14.05 -8.81 -4.74
N LEU A 68 -14.01 -9.18 -3.47
CA LEU A 68 -12.77 -9.20 -2.70
C LEU A 68 -11.64 -9.86 -3.50
N GLN A 69 -10.54 -9.15 -3.64
CA GLN A 69 -9.28 -9.66 -4.18
C GLN A 69 -8.20 -9.63 -3.12
N MET A 70 -7.38 -10.65 -3.08
CA MET A 70 -6.19 -10.72 -2.26
C MET A 70 -5.01 -11.16 -3.12
N SER A 71 -3.98 -10.34 -3.17
CA SER A 71 -2.74 -10.61 -3.89
C SER A 71 -1.60 -10.80 -2.89
N ALA A 72 -0.72 -11.77 -3.15
CA ALA A 72 0.45 -12.05 -2.34
C ALA A 72 1.72 -11.91 -3.19
N PHE A 73 2.66 -11.10 -2.74
CA PHE A 73 3.97 -10.89 -3.36
C PHE A 73 5.02 -11.50 -2.44
N LEU A 74 5.41 -12.75 -2.77
CA LEU A 74 6.35 -13.52 -1.96
C LEU A 74 7.77 -12.91 -2.03
N ASP A 75 8.43 -12.86 -0.89
CA ASP A 75 9.76 -12.31 -0.76
C ASP A 75 10.54 -13.03 0.36
N ALA A 76 11.87 -13.00 0.28
CA ALA A 76 12.75 -13.48 1.34
C ALA A 76 12.85 -12.49 2.51
N GLY A 77 12.49 -11.22 2.29
CA GLY A 77 12.47 -10.13 3.26
C GLY A 77 12.34 -8.79 2.55
N PRO A 78 11.24 -8.04 2.73
CA PRO A 78 11.00 -6.81 2.01
C PRO A 78 11.96 -5.72 2.49
N ARG A 79 12.49 -4.93 1.56
CA ARG A 79 13.21 -3.70 1.93
C ARG A 79 12.25 -2.58 2.24
N ARG A 80 11.21 -2.42 1.42
CA ARG A 80 10.18 -1.39 1.59
C ARG A 80 8.90 -1.83 0.91
N PHE A 81 7.75 -1.41 1.43
CA PHE A 81 6.47 -1.51 0.73
C PHE A 81 5.55 -0.37 1.15
N GLY A 82 4.68 0.06 0.26
CA GLY A 82 3.82 1.19 0.56
C GLY A 82 2.67 1.40 -0.41
N LEU A 83 1.74 2.24 0.00
CA LEU A 83 0.63 2.74 -0.80
C LEU A 83 0.97 4.18 -1.21
N LEU A 84 1.07 4.39 -2.52
CA LEU A 84 1.51 5.65 -3.08
C LEU A 84 0.35 6.37 -3.77
N GLN A 85 0.31 7.70 -3.63
CA GLN A 85 -0.51 8.61 -4.41
C GLN A 85 0.37 9.24 -5.47
N THR A 86 0.21 8.85 -6.73
CA THR A 86 1.15 9.29 -7.79
C THR A 86 0.72 10.57 -8.53
N PRO A 87 -0.56 10.84 -8.82
CA PRO A 87 -0.97 12.12 -9.36
C PRO A 87 -0.89 13.22 -8.29
N ARG A 88 -0.26 14.35 -8.63
CA ARG A 88 -0.10 15.48 -7.72
C ARG A 88 -0.76 16.76 -8.23
N GLU A 89 -1.26 16.74 -9.44
CA GLU A 89 -1.97 17.84 -10.06
C GLU A 89 -3.44 17.85 -9.62
N ALA A 90 -3.96 19.01 -9.21
CA ALA A 90 -5.35 19.14 -8.80
C ALA A 90 -6.34 18.74 -9.92
N ASP A 91 -5.99 18.99 -11.16
CA ASP A 91 -6.80 18.67 -12.34
C ASP A 91 -6.97 17.16 -12.56
N ALA A 92 -6.03 16.34 -12.01
CA ALA A 92 -6.13 14.88 -12.08
C ALA A 92 -7.34 14.33 -11.28
N PHE A 93 -7.90 15.13 -10.38
CA PHE A 93 -9.03 14.74 -9.54
C PHE A 93 -10.25 15.64 -9.73
N SER A 94 -10.04 16.92 -10.07
CA SER A 94 -11.09 17.94 -10.23
C SER A 94 -12.00 18.07 -8.99
N ASP A 95 -11.46 17.81 -7.81
CA ASP A 95 -12.15 17.83 -6.52
C ASP A 95 -11.40 18.74 -5.53
N PRO A 96 -11.76 20.03 -5.45
CA PRO A 96 -11.11 20.99 -4.56
C PRO A 96 -11.47 20.78 -3.08
N GLU A 97 -12.58 20.10 -2.77
CA GLU A 97 -13.03 19.85 -1.40
C GLU A 97 -12.24 18.68 -0.78
N ALA A 98 -12.22 17.54 -1.43
CA ALA A 98 -11.51 16.36 -0.96
C ALA A 98 -9.99 16.49 -1.09
N ALA A 99 -9.52 17.30 -2.07
CA ALA A 99 -8.13 17.62 -2.31
C ALA A 99 -7.21 16.37 -2.38
N TYR A 100 -7.65 15.34 -3.09
CA TYR A 100 -6.96 14.04 -3.20
C TYR A 100 -5.50 14.16 -3.66
N HIS A 101 -5.16 15.16 -4.48
CA HIS A 101 -3.79 15.44 -4.90
C HIS A 101 -2.84 15.74 -3.73
N ARG A 102 -3.38 16.08 -2.55
CA ARG A 102 -2.60 16.36 -1.32
C ARG A 102 -2.47 15.16 -0.39
N ARG A 103 -3.13 14.03 -0.69
CA ARG A 103 -3.00 12.83 0.14
C ARG A 103 -1.56 12.32 0.12
N PRO A 104 -0.93 12.09 1.28
CA PRO A 104 0.45 11.64 1.31
C PRO A 104 0.57 10.21 0.80
N SER A 105 1.69 9.89 0.18
CA SER A 105 2.15 8.50 0.05
C SER A 105 2.63 8.01 1.41
N ALA A 106 2.45 6.71 1.70
CA ALA A 106 2.91 6.10 2.93
C ALA A 106 3.64 4.78 2.64
N TRP A 107 4.78 4.55 3.28
CA TRP A 107 5.50 3.29 3.15
C TRP A 107 6.18 2.86 4.45
N VAL A 108 6.42 1.56 4.52
CA VAL A 108 7.10 0.87 5.61
C VAL A 108 8.52 0.53 5.18
N GLU A 109 9.49 0.82 6.05
CA GLU A 109 10.89 0.44 5.92
C GLU A 109 11.26 -0.45 7.11
N PRO A 110 11.36 -1.79 6.94
CA PRO A 110 11.85 -2.67 7.99
C PRO A 110 13.22 -2.22 8.51
N ALA A 111 13.38 -2.17 9.83
CA ALA A 111 14.64 -1.79 10.46
C ALA A 111 15.66 -2.95 10.55
N HIS A 112 15.18 -4.17 10.31
CA HIS A 112 15.98 -5.40 10.25
C HIS A 112 15.29 -6.38 9.30
N ASP A 113 15.97 -7.47 8.98
CA ASP A 113 15.40 -8.54 8.17
C ASP A 113 14.19 -9.18 8.91
N TRP A 114 13.04 -9.21 8.23
CA TRP A 114 11.81 -9.85 8.73
C TRP A 114 11.68 -11.31 8.29
N GLY A 115 12.64 -11.82 7.51
CA GLY A 115 12.64 -13.16 6.98
C GLY A 115 11.66 -13.35 5.82
N ALA A 116 11.42 -14.60 5.45
CA ALA A 116 10.52 -14.96 4.37
C ALA A 116 9.05 -14.67 4.69
N GLY A 117 8.29 -14.28 3.66
CA GLY A 117 6.88 -13.97 3.79
C GLY A 117 6.28 -13.43 2.50
N ALA A 118 5.29 -12.57 2.63
CA ALA A 118 4.67 -11.90 1.50
C ALA A 118 4.16 -10.50 1.89
N VAL A 119 4.34 -9.54 0.99
CA VAL A 119 3.51 -8.33 1.02
C VAL A 119 2.13 -8.71 0.49
N MET A 120 1.12 -8.52 1.33
CA MET A 120 -0.27 -8.79 1.01
C MET A 120 -0.94 -7.50 0.57
N LEU A 121 -1.75 -7.58 -0.49
CA LEU A 121 -2.66 -6.53 -0.91
C LEU A 121 -4.09 -7.05 -0.84
N LEU A 122 -4.93 -6.38 -0.09
CA LEU A 122 -6.35 -6.63 0.03
C LEU A 122 -7.11 -5.50 -0.64
N GLU A 123 -7.96 -5.83 -1.62
CA GLU A 123 -8.80 -4.90 -2.35
C GLU A 123 -10.27 -5.34 -2.18
N LEU A 124 -11.05 -4.54 -1.45
CA LEU A 124 -12.46 -4.79 -1.22
C LEU A 124 -13.30 -4.00 -2.21
N PRO A 125 -14.46 -4.53 -2.67
CA PRO A 125 -15.37 -3.75 -3.47
C PRO A 125 -15.97 -2.60 -2.64
N THR A 126 -15.97 -1.39 -3.19
CA THR A 126 -16.69 -0.25 -2.62
C THR A 126 -17.59 0.41 -3.66
N ARG A 127 -18.68 1.03 -3.21
CA ARG A 127 -19.62 1.79 -4.04
C ARG A 127 -19.48 3.28 -3.89
N ASP A 128 -18.63 3.72 -2.98
CA ASP A 128 -18.39 5.12 -2.65
C ASP A 128 -16.95 5.33 -2.14
N GLU A 129 -16.63 6.58 -1.84
CA GLU A 129 -15.32 7.04 -1.39
C GLU A 129 -15.16 7.12 0.13
N TYR A 130 -16.16 6.67 0.90
CA TYR A 130 -16.17 6.87 2.35
C TYR A 130 -15.56 5.70 3.13
N ALA A 131 -15.25 4.60 2.46
CA ALA A 131 -14.68 3.42 3.10
C ALA A 131 -13.26 3.15 2.61
N ASP A 132 -12.33 2.94 3.55
CA ASP A 132 -11.01 2.40 3.24
C ASP A 132 -11.16 0.97 2.73
N ASN A 133 -11.01 0.79 1.42
CA ASN A 133 -11.22 -0.50 0.76
C ASN A 133 -9.91 -1.18 0.35
N ILE A 134 -8.77 -0.56 0.65
CA ILE A 134 -7.43 -1.05 0.35
C ILE A 134 -6.69 -1.30 1.65
N ALA A 135 -6.03 -2.46 1.77
CA ALA A 135 -5.06 -2.70 2.83
C ALA A 135 -3.83 -3.40 2.28
N ALA A 136 -2.64 -2.97 2.73
CA ALA A 136 -1.37 -3.63 2.45
C ALA A 136 -0.65 -3.91 3.75
N PHE A 137 -0.03 -5.10 3.88
CA PHE A 137 0.70 -5.50 5.08
C PHE A 137 1.70 -6.60 4.77
N TRP A 138 2.68 -6.77 5.64
CA TRP A 138 3.55 -7.93 5.61
C TRP A 138 2.93 -9.13 6.33
N ARG A 139 2.97 -10.30 5.72
CA ARG A 139 2.59 -11.58 6.35
C ARG A 139 3.84 -12.48 6.39
N PRO A 140 4.38 -12.77 7.59
CA PRO A 140 5.46 -13.75 7.73
C PRO A 140 5.05 -15.13 7.17
N ALA A 141 6.00 -15.85 6.57
CA ALA A 141 5.76 -17.21 6.07
C ALA A 141 5.49 -18.19 7.22
N GLU A 142 6.20 -18.00 8.33
CA GLU A 142 6.02 -18.83 9.52
C GLU A 142 4.99 -18.23 10.47
N PRO A 143 4.10 -19.05 11.03
CA PRO A 143 3.16 -18.61 12.06
C PRO A 143 3.89 -18.03 13.28
N LEU A 144 3.29 -17.02 13.91
CA LEU A 144 3.79 -16.53 15.18
C LEU A 144 3.40 -17.52 16.29
N ALA A 145 4.40 -18.24 16.81
CA ALA A 145 4.21 -19.28 17.82
C ALA A 145 3.85 -18.70 19.20
N PRO A 146 3.01 -19.38 19.99
CA PRO A 146 2.71 -18.97 21.37
C PRO A 146 3.92 -19.16 22.29
N GLY A 147 4.00 -18.33 23.34
CA GLY A 147 5.06 -18.42 24.33
C GLY A 147 6.43 -17.91 23.89
N VAL A 148 6.54 -17.36 22.68
CA VAL A 148 7.73 -16.75 22.13
C VAL A 148 7.46 -15.28 21.85
N GLU A 149 8.45 -14.42 22.10
CA GLU A 149 8.40 -13.03 21.69
C GLU A 149 8.76 -12.92 20.21
N HIS A 150 7.89 -12.28 19.42
CA HIS A 150 8.16 -11.91 18.03
C HIS A 150 8.35 -10.40 17.95
N ARG A 151 9.42 -9.95 17.31
CA ARG A 151 9.81 -8.54 17.23
C ARG A 151 9.80 -8.06 15.78
N PHE A 152 9.15 -6.93 15.55
CA PHE A 152 9.15 -6.24 14.26
C PHE A 152 9.43 -4.77 14.52
N ALA A 153 10.56 -4.28 14.05
CA ALA A 153 10.87 -2.86 14.07
C ALA A 153 10.88 -2.31 12.66
N TYR A 154 10.30 -1.13 12.47
CA TYR A 154 10.20 -0.49 11.16
C TYR A 154 10.04 1.02 11.29
N ARG A 155 10.35 1.69 10.22
CA ARG A 155 10.03 3.10 10.03
C ARG A 155 8.80 3.22 9.14
N LEU A 156 7.83 4.01 9.58
CA LEU A 156 6.68 4.42 8.80
C LEU A 156 6.93 5.84 8.30
N VAL A 157 6.89 6.01 6.99
CA VAL A 157 7.19 7.28 6.33
C VAL A 157 5.95 7.76 5.60
N TRP A 158 5.60 9.03 5.79
CA TRP A 158 4.65 9.76 4.96
C TRP A 158 5.40 10.84 4.20
N ALA A 159 5.09 10.99 2.93
CA ALA A 159 5.68 12.01 2.08
C ALA A 159 4.67 12.54 1.06
N ASP A 160 4.79 13.82 0.76
CA ASP A 160 4.02 14.47 -0.30
C ASP A 160 4.59 14.16 -1.68
N GLU A 161 5.85 13.71 -1.75
CA GLU A 161 6.47 13.22 -2.96
C GLU A 161 5.99 11.80 -3.26
N GLY A 162 5.50 11.57 -4.49
CA GLY A 162 4.82 10.35 -4.86
C GLY A 162 5.65 9.06 -4.76
N VAL A 163 7.00 9.17 -4.66
CA VAL A 163 7.91 8.01 -4.76
C VAL A 163 8.99 8.09 -3.70
N PRO A 164 9.28 6.98 -2.99
CA PRO A 164 10.40 6.94 -2.05
C PRO A 164 11.75 7.26 -2.73
N PRO A 165 12.66 7.99 -2.06
CA PRO A 165 13.99 8.24 -2.59
C PRO A 165 14.71 6.95 -2.99
N GLY A 166 15.27 6.91 -4.22
CA GLY A 166 16.00 5.76 -4.74
C GLY A 166 15.13 4.64 -5.32
N ALA A 167 13.81 4.78 -5.33
CA ALA A 167 12.90 3.81 -5.95
C ALA A 167 12.93 3.89 -7.50
N GLY A 168 14.10 3.77 -8.12
CA GLY A 168 14.36 3.96 -9.53
C GLY A 168 13.28 3.41 -10.45
N VAL A 169 12.51 4.24 -11.00
CA VAL A 169 11.78 4.39 -12.27
C VAL A 169 10.60 5.34 -12.03
N ALA A 170 10.73 6.57 -12.48
CA ALA A 170 9.57 7.43 -12.66
C ALA A 170 8.75 6.86 -13.85
N VAL A 171 7.60 6.29 -13.57
CA VAL A 171 6.62 6.01 -14.63
C VAL A 171 6.08 7.33 -15.13
N ARG A 172 6.66 7.85 -16.21
CA ARG A 172 6.03 8.93 -16.96
C ARG A 172 4.83 8.33 -17.70
N ARG A 173 3.63 8.77 -17.38
CA ARG A 173 2.45 8.49 -18.21
C ARG A 173 2.74 9.01 -19.62
N SER A 174 2.85 8.13 -20.60
CA SER A 174 2.71 8.48 -22.00
C SER A 174 1.21 8.40 -22.30
N ALA A 175 0.55 9.54 -22.44
CA ALA A 175 -0.74 9.61 -23.11
C ALA A 175 -0.47 9.49 -24.61
N SER A 176 -0.77 8.35 -25.21
CA SER A 176 -0.94 8.24 -26.65
C SER A 176 -2.36 8.71 -26.97
N GLY A 177 -2.48 9.87 -27.65
CA GLY A 177 -3.70 10.31 -28.29
C GLY A 177 -4.09 9.39 -29.44
#